data_b518e5df7544c569cf09c93fbc6110b4
#
_entry.id   b518e5df7544c569cf09c93fbc6110b4
#
_cell.length_a   1.000
_cell.length_b   1.000
_cell.length_c   1.000
_cell.angle_alpha   90.00
_cell.angle_beta   90.00
_cell.angle_gamma   90.00
#
_symmetry.space_group_name_H-M   'P 1'
#
loop_
_entity.id
_entity.type
_entity.pdbx_description
1 polymer ?
#
loop_
_entity_poly.entity_id
_entity_poly.type
_entity_poly.pdbx_seq_one_letter_code
_entity_poly.pdbx_strand_id
1 'polypeptide(L)'
;MYKRVAARPDWLKAKTVLDVYSLSHCISDDFADYINYWKHNGYWLFNSPEVIEEIATNEGIDLSESTLFYYEVYEYEFDENSNGWSAFKPEPSFVTNVQMPMDKQLEGFDVTTFCAHTSPECSPLSCNSLATTIPVNKHCLFNSFEEAKQAIDGGLFRNSEPGPYRIFATYTVKNGLTNHSTGPARIAAHAG
;
A
#
# COMPACT_ATOMS: atom_id res chain seq x y z
N MET A 1 5.07 0.28 3.82
CA MET A 1 4.81 1.70 3.49
C MET A 1 4.22 2.38 4.70
N TYR A 2 4.78 3.50 5.14
CA TYR A 2 4.10 4.35 6.12
C TYR A 2 2.99 5.14 5.43
N LYS A 3 1.87 5.22 6.09
CA LYS A 3 0.71 5.94 5.60
C LYS A 3 0.02 6.58 6.79
N ARG A 4 -0.31 7.86 6.69
CA ARG A 4 -1.26 8.43 7.61
C ARG A 4 -2.58 7.70 7.44
N VAL A 5 -3.16 7.25 8.55
CA VAL A 5 -4.48 6.64 8.51
C VAL A 5 -5.45 7.73 8.08
N ALA A 6 -5.78 7.74 6.81
CA ALA A 6 -6.76 8.67 6.32
C ALA A 6 -8.12 8.29 6.89
N ALA A 7 -8.74 9.20 7.61
CA ALA A 7 -10.16 9.12 7.86
C ALA A 7 -10.89 8.89 6.53
N ARG A 8 -12.06 8.29 6.59
CA ARG A 8 -12.89 8.13 5.38
C ARG A 8 -13.04 9.47 4.66
N PRO A 9 -12.65 9.57 3.38
CA PRO A 9 -12.82 10.79 2.61
C PRO A 9 -14.31 11.19 2.55
N ASP A 10 -14.61 12.47 2.59
CA ASP A 10 -16.00 12.98 2.59
C ASP A 10 -16.81 12.57 1.35
N TRP A 11 -16.13 12.36 0.23
CA TRP A 11 -16.74 11.91 -1.02
C TRP A 11 -17.13 10.42 -1.00
N LEU A 12 -16.48 9.57 -0.18
CA LEU A 12 -16.80 8.15 -0.07
C LEU A 12 -18.00 7.95 0.86
N LYS A 13 -19.17 7.70 0.30
CA LYS A 13 -20.43 7.59 1.05
C LYS A 13 -20.72 6.19 1.61
N ALA A 14 -19.74 5.28 1.63
CA ALA A 14 -19.86 3.95 2.21
C ALA A 14 -19.99 4.03 3.74
N LYS A 15 -21.18 3.77 4.28
CA LYS A 15 -21.48 3.95 5.71
C LYS A 15 -20.72 3.00 6.64
N THR A 16 -20.33 1.84 6.13
CA THR A 16 -19.59 0.81 6.88
C THR A 16 -18.09 1.10 6.97
N VAL A 17 -17.57 1.98 6.11
CA VAL A 17 -16.16 2.35 6.07
C VAL A 17 -15.91 3.45 7.10
N LEU A 18 -14.94 3.22 7.99
CA LEU A 18 -14.49 4.19 9.00
C LEU A 18 -13.24 4.93 8.52
N ASP A 19 -12.34 4.20 7.91
CA ASP A 19 -11.08 4.69 7.36
C ASP A 19 -10.73 3.92 6.07
N VAL A 20 -9.68 4.33 5.39
CA VAL A 20 -9.30 3.73 4.10
C VAL A 20 -7.84 3.29 4.15
N TYR A 21 -7.65 1.98 4.06
CA TYR A 21 -6.33 1.35 4.06
C TYR A 21 -5.85 0.95 2.66
N SER A 22 -6.56 1.40 1.63
CA SER A 22 -6.21 1.03 0.26
C SER A 22 -4.81 1.49 -0.15
N LEU A 23 -4.17 0.68 -0.97
CA LEU A 23 -2.92 0.99 -1.64
C LEU A 23 -3.21 1.89 -2.85
N SER A 24 -3.30 3.18 -2.65
CA SER A 24 -3.66 4.12 -3.69
C SER A 24 -3.02 5.48 -3.45
N HIS A 25 -2.51 6.10 -4.50
CA HIS A 25 -2.01 7.47 -4.47
C HIS A 25 -3.08 8.48 -4.06
N CYS A 26 -4.33 8.24 -4.46
CA CYS A 26 -5.43 9.18 -4.21
C CYS A 26 -5.75 9.37 -2.72
N ILE A 27 -5.23 8.51 -1.85
CA ILE A 27 -5.61 8.50 -0.42
C ILE A 27 -4.45 8.84 0.49
N SER A 28 -3.22 8.62 0.05
CA SER A 28 -2.05 8.95 0.83
C SER A 28 -0.83 9.05 -0.08
N ASP A 29 -0.40 10.26 -0.33
CA ASP A 29 0.71 10.57 -1.21
C ASP A 29 1.84 11.33 -0.51
N ASP A 30 1.89 11.31 0.82
CA ASP A 30 2.98 11.97 1.59
C ASP A 30 4.37 11.58 1.07
N PHE A 31 4.47 10.43 0.38
CA PHE A 31 5.69 9.91 -0.22
C PHE A 31 5.62 9.75 -1.75
N ALA A 32 4.65 10.39 -2.41
CA ALA A 32 4.45 10.24 -3.86
C ALA A 32 5.63 10.73 -4.69
N ASP A 33 6.31 11.77 -4.25
CA ASP A 33 7.44 12.38 -4.96
C ASP A 33 8.74 11.56 -4.86
N TYR A 34 8.76 10.50 -4.03
CA TYR A 34 9.95 9.69 -3.79
C TYR A 34 10.05 8.45 -4.69
N ILE A 35 9.58 8.56 -5.90
CA ILE A 35 9.52 7.50 -6.91
C ILE A 35 10.86 6.79 -7.14
N ASN A 36 11.98 7.48 -6.99
CA ASN A 36 13.30 6.88 -7.15
C ASN A 36 13.62 5.81 -6.09
N TYR A 37 12.94 5.85 -4.95
CA TYR A 37 13.09 4.89 -3.87
C TYR A 37 12.13 3.70 -4.02
N TRP A 38 10.98 3.85 -4.67
CA TRP A 38 9.97 2.80 -4.78
C TRP A 38 10.27 1.80 -5.89
N LYS A 39 10.79 2.27 -7.01
CA LYS A 39 10.93 1.47 -8.24
C LYS A 39 11.81 0.24 -8.09
N HIS A 40 12.56 0.13 -6.99
CA HIS A 40 13.57 -0.89 -6.82
C HIS A 40 13.04 -2.28 -6.45
N ASN A 41 11.76 -2.40 -6.09
CA ASN A 41 11.17 -3.71 -5.76
C ASN A 41 10.22 -4.27 -6.82
N GLY A 42 10.06 -3.60 -7.93
CA GLY A 42 9.15 -4.01 -9.01
C GLY A 42 7.66 -3.78 -8.73
N TYR A 43 7.31 -3.31 -7.53
CA TYR A 43 5.93 -3.06 -7.11
C TYR A 43 5.69 -1.60 -6.74
N TRP A 44 6.70 -0.75 -6.87
CA TRP A 44 6.65 0.67 -6.54
C TRP A 44 6.26 0.93 -5.09
N LEU A 45 6.79 0.11 -4.21
CA LEU A 45 6.70 0.23 -2.77
C LEU A 45 8.10 0.36 -2.18
N PHE A 46 8.21 0.86 -0.95
CA PHE A 46 9.50 0.91 -0.27
C PHE A 46 9.96 -0.47 0.16
N ASN A 47 11.26 -0.72 0.10
CA ASN A 47 11.84 -2.00 0.48
C ASN A 47 11.87 -2.23 1.99
N SER A 48 11.95 -1.15 2.76
CA SER A 48 12.01 -1.25 4.22
C SER A 48 11.50 0.01 4.91
N PRO A 49 11.11 -0.08 6.19
CA PRO A 49 10.73 1.09 6.99
C PRO A 49 11.85 2.11 7.13
N GLU A 50 13.11 1.68 7.23
CA GLU A 50 14.26 2.54 7.45
C GLU A 50 14.43 3.54 6.31
N VAL A 51 14.16 3.13 5.06
CA VAL A 51 14.20 4.04 3.90
C VAL A 51 13.16 5.16 4.05
N ILE A 52 11.97 4.83 4.54
CA ILE A 52 10.92 5.82 4.74
C ILE A 52 11.28 6.78 5.89
N GLU A 53 11.83 6.24 6.98
CA GLU A 53 12.27 7.02 8.13
C GLU A 53 13.43 7.98 7.77
N GLU A 54 14.35 7.54 6.91
CA GLU A 54 15.42 8.38 6.37
C GLU A 54 14.85 9.54 5.56
N ILE A 55 13.94 9.27 4.64
CA ILE A 55 13.26 10.30 3.84
C ILE A 55 12.53 11.27 4.77
N ALA A 56 11.72 10.75 5.68
CA ALA A 56 10.94 11.56 6.61
C ALA A 56 11.83 12.48 7.45
N THR A 57 12.98 11.98 7.91
CA THR A 57 13.97 12.77 8.67
C THR A 57 14.56 13.88 7.81
N ASN A 58 14.96 13.57 6.58
CA ASN A 58 15.61 14.52 5.68
C ASN A 58 14.65 15.64 5.24
N GLU A 59 13.38 15.30 5.04
CA GLU A 59 12.37 16.23 4.53
C GLU A 59 11.49 16.85 5.64
N GLY A 60 11.71 16.45 6.89
CA GLY A 60 10.96 16.98 8.02
C GLY A 60 9.51 16.49 8.07
N ILE A 61 9.23 15.29 7.55
CA ILE A 61 7.90 14.68 7.58
C ILE A 61 7.68 14.05 8.95
N ASP A 62 6.60 14.44 9.62
CA ASP A 62 6.21 13.85 10.91
C ASP A 62 5.46 12.53 10.71
N LEU A 63 6.05 11.43 11.19
CA LEU A 63 5.47 10.10 11.13
C LEU A 63 4.69 9.72 12.41
N SER A 64 4.60 10.58 13.42
CA SER A 64 4.03 10.26 14.73
C SER A 64 2.56 9.80 14.68
N GLU A 65 1.80 10.29 13.70
CA GLU A 65 0.40 9.91 13.47
C GLU A 65 0.23 8.95 12.28
N SER A 66 1.33 8.35 11.83
CA SER A 66 1.31 7.44 10.69
C SER A 66 1.29 5.98 11.14
N THR A 67 0.68 5.14 10.34
CA THR A 67 0.69 3.68 10.49
C THR A 67 1.60 3.06 9.45
N LEU A 68 2.45 2.14 9.88
CA LEU A 68 3.25 1.34 8.95
C LEU A 68 2.40 0.22 8.37
N PHE A 69 2.36 0.15 7.06
CA PHE A 69 1.71 -0.92 6.33
C PHE A 69 2.74 -1.81 5.63
N TYR A 70 2.47 -3.10 5.66
CA TYR A 70 3.16 -4.11 4.89
C TYR A 70 2.18 -4.75 3.91
N TYR A 71 2.63 -5.02 2.69
CA TYR A 71 1.78 -5.56 1.63
C TYR A 71 2.37 -6.84 1.06
N GLU A 72 1.51 -7.83 0.82
CA GLU A 72 1.85 -9.02 0.05
C GLU A 72 1.01 -9.01 -1.23
N VAL A 73 1.68 -9.03 -2.37
CA VAL A 73 1.00 -9.05 -3.67
C VAL A 73 0.71 -10.48 -4.10
N TYR A 74 -0.45 -10.68 -4.70
CA TYR A 74 -0.71 -11.91 -5.44
C TYR A 74 0.10 -11.88 -6.75
N GLU A 75 0.81 -12.95 -7.05
CA GLU A 75 1.76 -13.04 -8.17
C GLU A 75 1.09 -13.10 -9.56
N TYR A 76 -0.19 -12.83 -9.64
CA TYR A 76 -0.97 -12.78 -10.88
C TYR A 76 -1.67 -11.45 -10.99
N GLU A 77 -1.84 -10.99 -12.23
CA GLU A 77 -2.64 -9.84 -12.59
C GLU A 77 -3.79 -10.25 -13.51
N PHE A 78 -4.90 -9.56 -13.39
CA PHE A 78 -6.05 -9.76 -14.25
C PHE A 78 -6.09 -8.67 -15.32
N ASP A 79 -6.09 -9.11 -16.59
CA ASP A 79 -6.25 -8.22 -17.73
C ASP A 79 -7.69 -8.31 -18.26
N GLU A 80 -8.39 -7.18 -18.27
CA GLU A 80 -9.75 -7.08 -18.75
C GLU A 80 -9.88 -7.36 -20.24
N ASN A 81 -8.87 -7.02 -21.05
CA ASN A 81 -8.91 -7.21 -22.50
C ASN A 81 -8.88 -8.69 -22.88
N SER A 82 -8.05 -9.47 -22.20
CA SER A 82 -7.99 -10.92 -22.35
C SER A 82 -9.02 -11.65 -21.48
N ASN A 83 -9.65 -10.94 -20.55
CA ASN A 83 -10.54 -11.46 -19.52
C ASN A 83 -9.93 -12.65 -18.77
N GLY A 84 -8.69 -12.51 -18.35
CA GLY A 84 -7.94 -13.59 -17.77
C GLY A 84 -6.81 -13.19 -16.84
N TRP A 85 -6.39 -14.16 -16.03
CA TRP A 85 -5.25 -14.04 -15.14
C TRP A 85 -3.97 -14.47 -15.83
N SER A 86 -2.92 -13.70 -15.67
CA SER A 86 -1.56 -14.04 -16.10
C SER A 86 -0.57 -13.81 -14.98
N ALA A 87 0.52 -14.58 -14.97
CA ALA A 87 1.56 -14.37 -13.97
C ALA A 87 2.19 -12.99 -14.16
N PHE A 88 2.20 -12.19 -13.09
CA PHE A 88 2.94 -10.95 -13.06
C PHE A 88 4.43 -11.24 -12.88
N LYS A 89 5.23 -10.63 -13.71
CA LYS A 89 6.69 -10.70 -13.64
C LYS A 89 7.22 -9.29 -13.48
N PRO A 90 7.71 -8.91 -12.28
CA PRO A 90 8.38 -7.64 -12.12
C PRO A 90 9.60 -7.57 -13.05
N GLU A 91 10.02 -6.37 -13.39
CA GLU A 91 11.21 -6.20 -14.24
C GLU A 91 12.43 -6.86 -13.60
N PRO A 92 13.26 -7.58 -14.40
CA PRO A 92 14.37 -8.37 -13.85
C PRO A 92 15.44 -7.55 -13.11
N SER A 93 15.49 -6.24 -13.34
CA SER A 93 16.39 -5.31 -12.63
C SER A 93 15.99 -5.08 -11.18
N PHE A 94 14.77 -5.44 -10.80
CA PHE A 94 14.27 -5.23 -9.46
C PHE A 94 14.44 -6.49 -8.62
N VAL A 95 15.32 -6.40 -7.64
CA VAL A 95 15.50 -7.45 -6.64
C VAL A 95 14.97 -6.89 -5.33
N THR A 96 13.96 -7.55 -4.77
CA THR A 96 13.44 -7.18 -3.47
C THR A 96 14.02 -8.07 -2.38
N ASN A 97 14.51 -7.46 -1.31
CA ASN A 97 14.94 -8.12 -0.08
C ASN A 97 14.04 -7.73 1.08
N VAL A 98 12.79 -7.39 0.80
CA VAL A 98 11.81 -6.99 1.82
C VAL A 98 11.65 -8.11 2.84
N GLN A 99 11.95 -7.80 4.09
CA GLN A 99 11.76 -8.74 5.18
C GLN A 99 10.31 -8.69 5.66
N MET A 100 9.71 -9.85 5.81
CA MET A 100 8.37 -9.96 6.36
C MET A 100 8.38 -9.60 7.86
N PRO A 101 7.60 -8.59 8.29
CA PRO A 101 7.50 -8.26 9.71
C PRO A 101 6.84 -9.41 10.50
N MET A 102 7.38 -9.69 11.70
CA MET A 102 6.82 -10.72 12.58
C MET A 102 5.51 -10.27 13.24
N ASP A 103 5.40 -8.99 13.58
CA ASP A 103 4.26 -8.42 14.30
C ASP A 103 3.27 -7.73 13.34
N LYS A 104 2.89 -8.42 12.27
CA LYS A 104 1.90 -7.93 11.31
C LYS A 104 0.50 -8.47 11.62
N GLN A 105 -0.51 -7.63 11.39
CA GLN A 105 -1.93 -8.00 11.48
C GLN A 105 -2.60 -7.80 10.13
N LEU A 106 -3.21 -8.86 9.59
CA LEU A 106 -3.98 -8.76 8.35
C LEU A 106 -5.23 -7.91 8.57
N GLU A 107 -5.40 -6.89 7.74
CA GLU A 107 -6.55 -5.99 7.76
C GLU A 107 -7.56 -6.30 6.64
N GLY A 108 -7.11 -6.90 5.56
CA GLY A 108 -7.94 -7.32 4.43
C GLY A 108 -7.18 -7.34 3.11
N PHE A 109 -7.95 -7.34 2.01
CA PHE A 109 -7.42 -7.44 0.66
C PHE A 109 -7.90 -6.27 -0.18
N ASP A 110 -6.97 -5.60 -0.82
CA ASP A 110 -7.24 -4.51 -1.76
C ASP A 110 -7.12 -5.01 -3.21
N VAL A 111 -7.87 -4.38 -4.10
CA VAL A 111 -7.73 -4.53 -5.54
C VAL A 111 -7.24 -3.22 -6.10
N THR A 112 -6.09 -3.24 -6.76
CA THR A 112 -5.43 -2.03 -7.25
C THR A 112 -5.16 -2.11 -8.74
N THR A 113 -5.34 -0.99 -9.44
CA THR A 113 -5.04 -0.88 -10.86
C THR A 113 -3.59 -0.52 -11.11
N PHE A 114 -3.09 -0.97 -12.24
CA PHE A 114 -1.73 -0.71 -12.74
C PHE A 114 -1.78 -0.27 -14.21
N CYS A 115 -2.68 0.63 -14.56
CA CYS A 115 -2.89 1.04 -15.94
C CYS A 115 -1.66 1.70 -16.57
N ALA A 116 -0.82 2.37 -15.78
CA ALA A 116 0.48 2.87 -16.23
C ALA A 116 1.60 1.82 -16.11
N HIS A 117 1.30 0.57 -15.76
CA HIS A 117 2.19 -0.58 -15.66
C HIS A 117 3.25 -0.54 -14.55
N THR A 118 3.50 0.59 -13.93
CA THR A 118 4.66 0.79 -13.05
C THR A 118 4.33 1.03 -11.60
N SER A 119 3.14 1.57 -11.29
CA SER A 119 2.77 1.91 -9.92
C SER A 119 1.33 1.56 -9.59
N PRO A 120 1.00 1.30 -8.31
CA PRO A 120 -0.37 1.14 -7.87
C PRO A 120 -1.07 2.50 -7.96
N GLU A 121 -1.97 2.68 -8.91
CA GLU A 121 -2.58 3.97 -9.18
C GLU A 121 -3.84 4.19 -8.38
N CYS A 122 -4.80 3.29 -8.53
CA CYS A 122 -6.10 3.43 -7.88
C CYS A 122 -6.56 2.11 -7.27
N SER A 123 -7.22 2.23 -6.13
CA SER A 123 -8.11 1.20 -5.61
C SER A 123 -9.54 1.56 -5.97
N PRO A 124 -10.20 0.83 -6.87
CA PRO A 124 -11.56 1.16 -7.28
C PRO A 124 -12.58 1.13 -6.14
N LEU A 125 -12.31 0.36 -5.09
CA LEU A 125 -13.16 0.34 -3.89
C LEU A 125 -13.28 1.72 -3.27
N SER A 126 -12.18 2.43 -3.13
CA SER A 126 -12.15 3.77 -2.55
C SER A 126 -12.24 4.85 -3.63
N CYS A 127 -11.33 4.90 -4.59
CA CYS A 127 -11.22 5.98 -5.57
C CYS A 127 -12.46 6.11 -6.47
N ASN A 128 -13.04 5.00 -6.91
CA ASN A 128 -14.27 4.99 -7.70
C ASN A 128 -15.53 4.76 -6.86
N SER A 129 -15.41 4.83 -5.53
CA SER A 129 -16.53 4.66 -4.60
C SER A 129 -17.28 3.33 -4.71
N LEU A 130 -16.66 2.26 -5.25
CA LEU A 130 -17.32 0.96 -5.39
C LEU A 130 -17.67 0.34 -4.04
N ALA A 131 -17.00 0.70 -2.95
CA ALA A 131 -17.35 0.32 -1.59
C ALA A 131 -18.75 0.78 -1.16
N THR A 132 -19.42 1.62 -1.92
CA THR A 132 -20.84 1.98 -1.70
C THR A 132 -21.80 0.88 -2.11
N THR A 133 -21.39 0.00 -3.02
CA THR A 133 -22.19 -1.06 -3.61
C THR A 133 -21.61 -2.45 -3.42
N ILE A 134 -20.31 -2.56 -3.28
CA ILE A 134 -19.58 -3.80 -3.01
C ILE A 134 -19.37 -3.93 -1.50
N PRO A 135 -19.70 -5.08 -0.88
CA PRO A 135 -19.41 -5.31 0.53
C PRO A 135 -17.91 -5.22 0.82
N VAL A 136 -17.54 -4.39 1.78
CA VAL A 136 -16.18 -4.22 2.26
C VAL A 136 -16.17 -4.13 3.78
N ASN A 137 -15.01 -4.32 4.40
CA ASN A 137 -14.83 -4.13 5.83
C ASN A 137 -14.72 -2.63 6.20
N LYS A 138 -14.52 -2.36 7.48
CA LYS A 138 -14.40 -0.99 8.01
C LYS A 138 -13.21 -0.20 7.46
N HIS A 139 -12.23 -0.87 6.85
CA HIS A 139 -11.02 -0.29 6.26
C HIS A 139 -11.08 -0.18 4.73
N CYS A 140 -12.28 -0.34 4.14
CA CYS A 140 -12.50 -0.31 2.69
C CYS A 140 -11.77 -1.44 1.93
N LEU A 141 -11.64 -2.62 2.54
CA LEU A 141 -10.98 -3.80 2.00
C LEU A 141 -11.95 -4.98 1.95
N PHE A 142 -11.70 -5.95 1.07
CA PHE A 142 -12.35 -7.25 1.13
C PHE A 142 -11.87 -8.02 2.37
N ASN A 143 -12.74 -8.89 2.92
CA ASN A 143 -12.37 -9.69 4.09
C ASN A 143 -11.48 -10.88 3.73
N SER A 144 -11.55 -11.37 2.49
CA SER A 144 -10.75 -12.51 2.03
C SER A 144 -10.22 -12.31 0.62
N PHE A 145 -9.18 -13.07 0.29
CA PHE A 145 -8.62 -13.14 -1.06
C PHE A 145 -9.67 -13.65 -2.07
N GLU A 146 -10.47 -14.62 -1.67
CA GLU A 146 -11.52 -15.21 -2.50
C GLU A 146 -12.59 -14.18 -2.87
N GLU A 147 -13.00 -13.32 -1.91
CA GLU A 147 -13.94 -12.23 -2.19
C GLU A 147 -13.37 -11.25 -3.21
N ALA A 148 -12.11 -10.83 -3.04
CA ALA A 148 -11.43 -9.93 -3.97
C ALA A 148 -11.32 -10.54 -5.37
N LYS A 149 -10.90 -11.81 -5.44
CA LYS A 149 -10.77 -12.54 -6.70
C LYS A 149 -12.11 -12.72 -7.41
N GLN A 150 -13.15 -13.12 -6.68
CA GLN A 150 -14.52 -13.28 -7.22
C GLN A 150 -15.09 -11.94 -7.73
N ALA A 151 -14.79 -10.84 -7.07
CA ALA A 151 -15.19 -9.51 -7.52
C ALA A 151 -14.56 -9.15 -8.88
N ILE A 152 -13.28 -9.46 -9.07
CA ILE A 152 -12.58 -9.27 -10.35
C ILE A 152 -13.17 -10.22 -11.41
N ASP A 153 -13.22 -11.53 -11.13
CA ASP A 153 -13.74 -12.55 -12.06
C ASP A 153 -15.19 -12.27 -12.48
N GLY A 154 -15.98 -11.74 -11.54
CA GLY A 154 -17.36 -11.32 -11.79
C GLY A 154 -17.50 -10.01 -12.55
N GLY A 155 -16.40 -9.33 -12.85
CA GLY A 155 -16.38 -8.08 -13.60
C GLY A 155 -16.96 -6.88 -12.86
N LEU A 156 -16.91 -6.87 -11.53
CA LEU A 156 -17.44 -5.77 -10.72
C LEU A 156 -16.65 -4.46 -10.92
N PHE A 157 -15.44 -4.55 -11.48
CA PHE A 157 -14.56 -3.41 -11.72
C PHE A 157 -14.62 -2.86 -13.16
N ARG A 158 -15.36 -3.48 -14.07
CA ARG A 158 -15.38 -3.17 -15.53
C ARG A 158 -15.68 -1.71 -15.92
N ASN A 159 -16.30 -0.96 -15.05
CA ASN A 159 -16.65 0.44 -15.29
C ASN A 159 -15.90 1.39 -14.32
N SER A 160 -14.82 0.92 -13.75
CA SER A 160 -13.94 1.71 -12.91
C SER A 160 -12.66 2.11 -13.66
N GLU A 161 -11.58 2.31 -12.94
CA GLU A 161 -10.27 2.51 -13.56
C GLU A 161 -9.84 1.30 -14.39
N PRO A 162 -9.14 1.50 -15.53
CA PRO A 162 -8.69 0.40 -16.37
C PRO A 162 -7.66 -0.48 -15.64
N GLY A 163 -7.70 -1.80 -15.92
CA GLY A 163 -6.70 -2.76 -15.45
C GLY A 163 -5.34 -2.59 -16.14
N PRO A 164 -4.35 -3.45 -15.85
CA PRO A 164 -4.52 -4.71 -15.12
C PRO A 164 -4.79 -4.48 -13.63
N TYR A 165 -5.49 -5.44 -13.02
CA TYR A 165 -5.78 -5.44 -11.59
C TYR A 165 -4.88 -6.44 -10.87
N ARG A 166 -4.42 -6.04 -9.67
CA ARG A 166 -3.70 -6.93 -8.74
C ARG A 166 -4.36 -6.92 -7.38
N ILE A 167 -4.23 -8.06 -6.67
CA ILE A 167 -4.73 -8.21 -5.31
C ILE A 167 -3.57 -8.07 -4.33
N PHE A 168 -3.75 -7.24 -3.31
CA PHE A 168 -2.79 -7.03 -2.24
C PHE A 168 -3.42 -7.39 -0.89
N ALA A 169 -2.78 -8.30 -0.16
CA ALA A 169 -3.05 -8.45 1.26
C ALA A 169 -2.41 -7.25 1.99
N THR A 170 -3.23 -6.54 2.75
CA THR A 170 -2.84 -5.34 3.50
C THR A 170 -2.70 -5.67 4.97
N TYR A 171 -1.54 -5.40 5.53
CA TYR A 171 -1.24 -5.63 6.95
C TYR A 171 -0.85 -4.33 7.62
N THR A 172 -1.28 -4.14 8.87
CA THR A 172 -0.68 -3.18 9.79
C THR A 172 0.47 -3.81 10.54
N VAL A 173 1.53 -3.04 10.84
CA VAL A 173 2.70 -3.48 11.61
C VAL A 173 2.70 -2.77 12.95
N LYS A 174 2.61 -3.54 14.04
CA LYS A 174 2.39 -3.01 15.39
C LYS A 174 3.59 -2.27 16.01
N ASN A 175 4.80 -2.60 15.62
CA ASN A 175 6.04 -2.09 16.23
C ASN A 175 6.95 -1.36 15.23
N GLY A 176 6.37 -0.73 14.23
CA GLY A 176 7.12 -0.01 13.20
C GLY A 176 7.84 1.26 13.67
N LEU A 177 7.51 1.74 14.86
CA LEU A 177 8.14 2.90 15.47
C LEU A 177 8.96 2.44 16.68
N THR A 178 10.14 1.89 16.47
CA THR A 178 11.12 1.86 17.55
C THR A 178 11.54 3.30 17.82
N ASN A 179 11.14 3.80 18.99
CA ASN A 179 11.67 5.03 19.54
C ASN A 179 13.20 4.91 19.62
N HIS A 180 13.91 5.24 18.56
CA HIS A 180 15.31 5.59 18.67
C HIS A 180 15.38 6.92 19.38
N SER A 181 15.32 6.88 20.73
CA SER A 181 15.80 7.97 21.53
C SER A 181 17.27 8.16 21.17
N THR A 182 17.57 9.10 20.32
CA THR A 182 18.91 9.58 20.08
C THR A 182 19.43 10.20 21.38
N GLY A 183 20.05 9.35 22.19
CA GLY A 183 20.90 9.84 23.25
C GLY A 183 22.05 10.63 22.59
N PRO A 184 22.42 11.79 23.12
CA PRO A 184 23.46 12.62 22.51
C PRO A 184 24.77 11.83 22.43
N ALA A 185 25.34 11.70 21.24
CA ALA A 185 26.66 11.15 21.03
C ALA A 185 27.65 11.95 21.86
N ARG A 186 28.21 11.34 22.91
CA ARG A 186 29.33 11.89 23.66
C ARG A 186 30.54 11.89 22.74
N ILE A 187 30.92 13.08 22.26
CA ILE A 187 32.21 13.30 21.65
C ILE A 187 33.25 13.15 22.76
N ALA A 188 34.02 12.06 22.73
CA ALA A 188 35.17 11.88 23.55
C ALA A 188 36.26 12.86 23.04
N ALA A 189 36.55 13.92 23.81
CA ALA A 189 37.70 14.76 23.59
C ALA A 189 38.95 13.96 23.94
N HIS A 190 39.77 13.63 22.95
CA HIS A 190 41.14 13.22 23.18
C HIS A 190 41.96 14.48 23.40
N ALA A 191 42.34 14.69 24.66
CA ALA A 191 43.46 15.56 25.02
C ALA A 191 44.76 14.75 24.89
N GLY A 192 45.76 15.33 24.22
CA GLY A 192 47.11 14.81 24.09
C GLY A 192 47.90 15.70 23.13
#